data_54d2604dff8da2087e3c4294e7284af9
#
_entry.id   54d2604dff8da2087e3c4294e7284af9
#
_cell.length_a   1.000
_cell.length_b   1.000
_cell.length_c   1.000
_cell.angle_alpha   90.00
_cell.angle_beta   90.00
_cell.angle_gamma   90.00
#
_symmetry.space_group_name_H-M   'P 1'
#
loop_
_entity.id
_entity.type
_entity.pdbx_description
1 polymer ?
#
loop_
_entity_poly.entity_id
_entity_poly.type
_entity_poly.pdbx_seq_one_letter_code
_entity_poly.pdbx_strand_id
1 'polypeptide(L)'
;MFLAALDGTIVATAMPTIVGELHGIDHYAWVFSAYLLAEIATIPLWGKFADMYGRKRIFLAGMTIFLIGSVLCGQAHSMNELILFRAFQGLGAGCILPVAQTISADLFTLEQRVKVQGIYAAVFGFASIIGPLIGGFLTDNLSWRWVFYVNIPVGIAAAVLVKVVMIEPLQDRHRHRIDWLGIVTLLGWTCLLVFALETGGRDYAWSSPTIVGSLAGSVILLAAFIVAELRSAEPLLPLGLFKIPALRASAVLSTLLGMTMFGVLSFLPLFVQVVIGTSATSAGRVLTPLMLGFMVASAFGGRLLLRVGFRVQVALGMALSLPGLFLLTQLDVGSSTLEISRDLVFVGLGFGLVLLACTLAAQNSVSLRQMGTATGIVNFTRQLGGAVGVAIAASVMLTSLTHRLAEAFPGANINASEFLSPASSGQKVPPAAQEAVRHAFSGALHQVFVTAAVMGALGLLCVLLMPRGKPGALRDEAHGHEPAIDAVAPDAEVFVAAESEAEAGESEAGEYEPGKGEPGEVEPARAG
;
A
#
# COMPACT_ATOMS: atom_id res chain seq x y z
N MET A 1 1.49 -9.25 3.60
CA MET A 1 0.73 -8.06 4.01
C MET A 1 1.30 -7.40 5.25
N PHE A 2 1.35 -8.09 6.40
CA PHE A 2 1.95 -7.55 7.64
C PHE A 2 3.37 -7.03 7.43
N LEU A 3 4.22 -7.81 6.78
CA LEU A 3 5.61 -7.49 6.49
C LEU A 3 5.76 -6.18 5.69
N ALA A 4 4.98 -6.02 4.60
CA ALA A 4 5.06 -4.83 3.76
C ALA A 4 4.62 -3.55 4.50
N ALA A 5 3.60 -3.67 5.35
CA ALA A 5 3.13 -2.54 6.17
C ALA A 5 4.11 -2.21 7.30
N LEU A 6 4.69 -3.24 7.92
CA LEU A 6 5.68 -3.08 8.98
C LEU A 6 6.95 -2.38 8.46
N ASP A 7 7.52 -2.85 7.35
CA ASP A 7 8.75 -2.29 6.76
C ASP A 7 8.59 -0.80 6.43
N GLY A 8 7.44 -0.39 5.88
CA GLY A 8 7.17 1.01 5.55
C GLY A 8 7.12 1.95 6.77
N THR A 9 6.78 1.44 7.96
CA THR A 9 6.57 2.27 9.15
C THR A 9 7.70 2.17 10.17
N ILE A 10 8.33 1.00 10.29
CA ILE A 10 9.36 0.72 11.28
C ILE A 10 10.67 1.50 11.00
N VAL A 11 11.03 1.65 9.73
CA VAL A 11 12.27 2.34 9.33
C VAL A 11 12.22 3.82 9.69
N ALA A 12 11.04 4.45 9.61
CA ALA A 12 10.88 5.88 9.90
C ALA A 12 11.31 6.25 11.34
N THR A 13 11.09 5.35 12.30
CA THR A 13 11.45 5.59 13.71
C THR A 13 12.95 5.43 13.99
N ALA A 14 13.64 4.61 13.20
CA ALA A 14 15.08 4.38 13.33
C ALA A 14 15.94 5.42 12.60
N MET A 15 15.36 6.15 11.64
CA MET A 15 16.11 7.06 10.77
C MET A 15 16.96 8.10 11.48
N PRO A 16 16.53 8.77 12.57
CA PRO A 16 17.39 9.72 13.29
C PRO A 16 18.67 9.06 13.81
N THR A 17 18.59 7.85 14.34
CA THR A 17 19.75 7.08 14.83
C THR A 17 20.62 6.60 13.68
N ILE A 18 20.04 6.15 12.57
CA ILE A 18 20.76 5.74 11.35
C ILE A 18 21.59 6.91 10.82
N VAL A 19 21.00 8.09 10.70
CA VAL A 19 21.71 9.30 10.24
C VAL A 19 22.81 9.70 11.19
N GLY A 20 22.60 9.58 12.49
CA GLY A 20 23.61 9.86 13.51
C GLY A 20 24.82 8.91 13.41
N GLU A 21 24.61 7.63 13.11
CA GLU A 21 25.67 6.61 13.03
C GLU A 21 26.35 6.56 11.65
N LEU A 22 25.58 6.57 10.54
CA LEU A 22 26.13 6.44 9.18
C LEU A 22 26.58 7.77 8.58
N HIS A 23 26.28 8.89 9.20
CA HIS A 23 26.48 10.24 8.69
C HIS A 23 25.87 10.42 7.28
N GLY A 24 25.29 11.54 6.95
CA GLY A 24 24.70 11.77 5.63
C GLY A 24 23.23 12.19 5.70
N ILE A 25 22.97 13.20 6.51
CA ILE A 25 21.65 13.82 6.65
C ILE A 25 21.06 14.30 5.31
N ASP A 26 21.93 14.71 4.38
CA ASP A 26 21.55 15.15 3.03
C ASP A 26 20.92 14.03 2.20
N HIS A 27 21.18 12.78 2.56
CA HIS A 27 20.67 11.59 1.88
C HIS A 27 19.49 10.91 2.61
N TYR A 28 19.02 11.50 3.72
CA TYR A 28 17.94 10.95 4.56
C TYR A 28 16.73 10.48 3.76
N ALA A 29 16.26 11.33 2.87
CA ALA A 29 15.07 11.04 2.09
C ALA A 29 15.26 9.92 1.06
N TRP A 30 16.47 9.79 0.53
CA TRP A 30 16.79 8.77 -0.47
C TRP A 30 16.62 7.33 0.05
N VAL A 31 16.74 7.11 1.37
CA VAL A 31 16.49 5.79 1.99
C VAL A 31 15.04 5.34 1.75
N PHE A 32 14.09 6.27 1.77
CA PHE A 32 12.67 5.98 1.49
C PHE A 32 12.38 6.01 -0.01
N SER A 33 12.85 7.06 -0.71
CA SER A 33 12.56 7.27 -2.13
C SER A 33 13.12 6.16 -3.00
N ALA A 34 14.33 5.66 -2.74
CA ALA A 34 14.94 4.57 -3.51
C ALA A 34 14.13 3.26 -3.39
N TYR A 35 13.64 2.95 -2.18
CA TYR A 35 12.77 1.81 -1.95
C TYR A 35 11.43 1.95 -2.69
N LEU A 36 10.72 3.07 -2.50
CA LEU A 36 9.43 3.32 -3.13
C LEU A 36 9.53 3.33 -4.66
N LEU A 37 10.60 3.91 -5.20
CA LEU A 37 10.86 3.97 -6.63
C LEU A 37 11.00 2.56 -7.21
N ALA A 38 11.82 1.72 -6.58
CA ALA A 38 12.00 0.33 -7.00
C ALA A 38 10.72 -0.51 -6.81
N GLU A 39 10.00 -0.30 -5.71
CA GLU A 39 8.72 -0.96 -5.43
C GLU A 39 7.70 -0.63 -6.53
N ILE A 40 7.41 0.66 -6.77
CA ILE A 40 6.41 1.11 -7.75
C ILE A 40 6.74 0.59 -9.13
N ALA A 41 7.99 0.71 -9.56
CA ALA A 41 8.42 0.32 -10.89
C ALA A 41 8.23 -1.19 -11.16
N THR A 42 8.37 -2.04 -10.14
CA THR A 42 8.30 -3.50 -10.29
C THR A 42 6.92 -4.12 -10.09
N ILE A 43 5.94 -3.38 -9.52
CA ILE A 43 4.57 -3.89 -9.31
C ILE A 43 3.96 -4.54 -10.57
N PRO A 44 3.97 -3.88 -11.76
CA PRO A 44 3.37 -4.48 -12.95
C PRO A 44 4.09 -5.74 -13.43
N LEU A 45 5.42 -5.76 -13.26
CA LEU A 45 6.25 -6.92 -13.62
C LEU A 45 5.87 -8.16 -12.81
N TRP A 46 5.76 -8.00 -11.50
CA TRP A 46 5.40 -9.09 -10.60
C TRP A 46 3.99 -9.60 -10.87
N GLY A 47 3.03 -8.72 -11.18
CA GLY A 47 1.68 -9.10 -11.58
C GLY A 47 1.70 -10.00 -12.83
N LYS A 48 2.41 -9.57 -13.88
CA LYS A 48 2.55 -10.34 -15.13
C LYS A 48 3.30 -11.65 -14.92
N PHE A 49 4.42 -11.61 -14.20
CA PHE A 49 5.20 -12.82 -13.93
C PHE A 49 4.42 -13.83 -13.10
N ALA A 50 3.58 -13.39 -12.17
CA ALA A 50 2.69 -14.27 -11.41
C ALA A 50 1.68 -14.98 -12.33
N ASP A 51 1.17 -14.30 -13.35
CA ASP A 51 0.28 -14.89 -14.34
C ASP A 51 1.01 -15.89 -15.28
N MET A 52 2.30 -15.62 -15.62
CA MET A 52 3.09 -16.43 -16.55
C MET A 52 3.73 -17.66 -15.88
N TYR A 53 4.33 -17.48 -14.72
CA TYR A 53 5.19 -18.50 -14.08
C TYR A 53 4.57 -19.14 -12.83
N GLY A 54 3.37 -18.69 -12.46
CA GLY A 54 2.65 -19.16 -11.28
C GLY A 54 2.86 -18.29 -10.05
N ARG A 55 1.80 -18.15 -9.26
CA ARG A 55 1.72 -17.22 -8.11
C ARG A 55 2.66 -17.61 -6.99
N LYS A 56 2.72 -18.90 -6.65
CA LYS A 56 3.56 -19.45 -5.57
C LYS A 56 5.04 -19.17 -5.81
N ARG A 57 5.52 -19.51 -7.02
CA ARG A 57 6.94 -19.34 -7.38
C ARG A 57 7.36 -17.89 -7.37
N ILE A 58 6.53 -17.04 -7.96
CA ILE A 58 6.81 -15.60 -8.06
C ILE A 58 6.74 -14.93 -6.69
N PHE A 59 5.76 -15.28 -5.85
CA PHE A 59 5.71 -14.80 -4.47
C PHE A 59 6.96 -15.15 -3.68
N LEU A 60 7.41 -16.42 -3.77
CA LEU A 60 8.63 -16.88 -3.07
C LEU A 60 9.89 -16.18 -3.61
N ALA A 61 9.97 -15.93 -4.92
CA ALA A 61 11.08 -15.19 -5.52
C ALA A 61 11.12 -13.73 -5.02
N GLY A 62 9.99 -13.00 -5.08
CA GLY A 62 9.89 -11.63 -4.58
C GLY A 62 10.17 -11.53 -3.08
N MET A 63 9.63 -12.47 -2.28
CA MET A 63 9.92 -12.55 -0.84
C MET A 63 11.41 -12.80 -0.58
N THR A 64 12.06 -13.67 -1.34
CA THR A 64 13.49 -13.94 -1.19
C THR A 64 14.33 -12.69 -1.50
N ILE A 65 14.02 -11.96 -2.59
CA ILE A 65 14.70 -10.71 -2.93
C ILE A 65 14.50 -9.68 -1.79
N PHE A 66 13.28 -9.54 -1.30
CA PHE A 66 12.96 -8.64 -0.19
C PHE A 66 13.77 -8.97 1.08
N LEU A 67 13.84 -10.25 1.46
CA LEU A 67 14.57 -10.69 2.67
C LEU A 67 16.08 -10.52 2.52
N ILE A 68 16.65 -10.84 1.34
CA ILE A 68 18.07 -10.57 1.06
C ILE A 68 18.34 -9.06 1.18
N GLY A 69 17.51 -8.22 0.56
CA GLY A 69 17.60 -6.77 0.68
C GLY A 69 17.53 -6.29 2.14
N SER A 70 16.65 -6.89 2.93
CA SER A 70 16.52 -6.59 4.37
C SER A 70 17.80 -6.94 5.15
N VAL A 71 18.41 -8.10 4.87
CA VAL A 71 19.71 -8.47 5.47
C VAL A 71 20.79 -7.48 5.09
N LEU A 72 20.88 -7.12 3.81
CA LEU A 72 21.87 -6.16 3.32
C LEU A 72 21.68 -4.77 3.96
N CYS A 73 20.44 -4.28 4.09
CA CYS A 73 20.14 -3.02 4.79
C CYS A 73 20.65 -3.04 6.24
N GLY A 74 20.45 -4.15 6.96
CA GLY A 74 20.97 -4.29 8.32
C GLY A 74 22.51 -4.38 8.40
N GLN A 75 23.19 -4.67 7.31
CA GLN A 75 24.66 -4.73 7.22
C GLN A 75 25.29 -3.47 6.63
N ALA A 76 24.51 -2.45 6.31
CA ALA A 76 25.03 -1.23 5.70
C ALA A 76 26.02 -0.50 6.64
N HIS A 77 27.14 -0.05 6.06
CA HIS A 77 28.19 0.71 6.73
C HIS A 77 28.25 2.17 6.30
N SER A 78 27.49 2.55 5.27
CA SER A 78 27.36 3.93 4.80
C SER A 78 25.93 4.22 4.35
N MET A 79 25.55 5.50 4.31
CA MET A 79 24.23 5.92 3.84
C MET A 79 24.00 5.51 2.38
N ASN A 80 25.02 5.60 1.53
CA ASN A 80 24.92 5.21 0.11
C ASN A 80 24.68 3.70 -0.05
N GLU A 81 25.34 2.86 0.75
CA GLU A 81 25.07 1.41 0.77
C GLU A 81 23.62 1.14 1.21
N LEU A 82 23.17 1.80 2.27
CA LEU A 82 21.80 1.65 2.75
C LEU A 82 20.78 2.01 1.66
N ILE A 83 20.97 3.12 0.94
CA ILE A 83 20.12 3.55 -0.17
C ILE A 83 20.09 2.49 -1.27
N LEU A 84 21.26 1.98 -1.67
CA LEU A 84 21.35 0.93 -2.70
C LEU A 84 20.64 -0.35 -2.26
N PHE A 85 20.84 -0.77 -1.01
CA PHE A 85 20.21 -1.96 -0.47
C PHE A 85 18.71 -1.79 -0.28
N ARG A 86 18.24 -0.58 0.04
CA ARG A 86 16.81 -0.23 0.06
C ARG A 86 16.20 -0.31 -1.34
N ALA A 87 16.89 0.19 -2.38
CA ALA A 87 16.43 0.02 -3.75
C ALA A 87 16.30 -1.48 -4.12
N PHE A 88 17.30 -2.29 -3.75
CA PHE A 88 17.26 -3.74 -3.98
C PHE A 88 16.11 -4.41 -3.21
N GLN A 89 15.87 -4.03 -1.95
CA GLN A 89 14.75 -4.51 -1.14
C GLN A 89 13.40 -4.13 -1.77
N GLY A 90 13.29 -2.90 -2.30
CA GLY A 90 12.12 -2.40 -3.01
C GLY A 90 11.74 -3.23 -4.23
N LEU A 91 12.71 -3.79 -4.97
CA LEU A 91 12.43 -4.71 -6.08
C LEU A 91 11.58 -5.90 -5.64
N GLY A 92 11.88 -6.48 -4.47
CA GLY A 92 11.09 -7.58 -3.90
C GLY A 92 9.77 -7.13 -3.28
N ALA A 93 9.73 -5.93 -2.70
CA ALA A 93 8.54 -5.37 -2.05
C ALA A 93 7.36 -5.22 -3.01
N GLY A 94 7.63 -4.79 -4.26
CA GLY A 94 6.62 -4.66 -5.30
C GLY A 94 5.87 -5.96 -5.62
N CYS A 95 6.41 -7.12 -5.24
CA CYS A 95 5.76 -8.43 -5.39
C CYS A 95 4.74 -8.71 -4.28
N ILE A 96 5.04 -8.31 -3.04
CA ILE A 96 4.37 -8.86 -1.84
C ILE A 96 2.88 -8.56 -1.85
N LEU A 97 2.48 -7.31 -2.06
CA LEU A 97 1.09 -6.88 -1.98
C LEU A 97 0.24 -7.41 -3.17
N PRO A 98 0.60 -7.14 -4.43
CA PRO A 98 -0.25 -7.51 -5.57
C PRO A 98 -0.33 -9.03 -5.76
N VAL A 99 0.78 -9.76 -5.55
CA VAL A 99 0.76 -11.22 -5.73
C VAL A 99 0.00 -11.90 -4.58
N ALA A 100 0.11 -11.42 -3.33
CA ALA A 100 -0.72 -11.92 -2.23
C ALA A 100 -2.22 -11.71 -2.47
N GLN A 101 -2.61 -10.55 -3.03
CA GLN A 101 -3.99 -10.29 -3.44
C GLN A 101 -4.45 -11.20 -4.58
N THR A 102 -3.56 -11.51 -5.53
CA THR A 102 -3.86 -12.45 -6.62
C THR A 102 -3.98 -13.88 -6.11
N ILE A 103 -3.10 -14.32 -5.20
CA ILE A 103 -3.21 -15.64 -4.54
C ILE A 103 -4.57 -15.78 -3.86
N SER A 104 -5.00 -14.77 -3.13
CA SER A 104 -6.32 -14.81 -2.49
C SER A 104 -7.46 -14.85 -3.51
N ALA A 105 -7.27 -14.23 -4.67
CA ALA A 105 -8.24 -14.25 -5.73
C ALA A 105 -8.35 -15.60 -6.45
N ASP A 106 -7.28 -16.38 -6.48
CA ASP A 106 -7.29 -17.73 -7.03
C ASP A 106 -7.89 -18.76 -6.05
N LEU A 107 -7.64 -18.60 -4.75
CA LEU A 107 -8.02 -19.59 -3.73
C LEU A 107 -9.45 -19.42 -3.19
N PHE A 108 -10.00 -18.21 -3.25
CA PHE A 108 -11.25 -17.87 -2.58
C PHE A 108 -12.33 -17.45 -3.57
N THR A 109 -13.59 -17.83 -3.27
CA THR A 109 -14.76 -17.30 -3.97
C THR A 109 -14.89 -15.79 -3.73
N LEU A 110 -15.67 -15.09 -4.54
CA LEU A 110 -15.85 -13.64 -4.39
C LEU A 110 -16.32 -13.25 -2.97
N GLU A 111 -17.21 -14.03 -2.38
CA GLU A 111 -17.73 -13.81 -1.03
C GLU A 111 -16.66 -13.99 0.05
N GLN A 112 -15.79 -14.99 -0.12
CA GLN A 112 -14.66 -15.23 0.77
C GLN A 112 -13.57 -14.17 0.58
N ARG A 113 -13.28 -13.74 -0.67
CA ARG A 113 -12.31 -12.65 -0.96
C ARG A 113 -12.65 -11.36 -0.23
N VAL A 114 -13.93 -11.07 -0.12
CA VAL A 114 -14.44 -9.95 0.66
C VAL A 114 -14.00 -10.01 2.12
N LYS A 115 -14.13 -11.19 2.76
CA LYS A 115 -13.69 -11.38 4.14
C LYS A 115 -12.16 -11.27 4.26
N VAL A 116 -11.43 -11.88 3.33
CA VAL A 116 -9.96 -11.84 3.27
C VAL A 116 -9.44 -10.41 3.09
N GLN A 117 -10.08 -9.58 2.27
CA GLN A 117 -9.71 -8.17 2.14
C GLN A 117 -9.91 -7.38 3.44
N GLY A 118 -10.94 -7.70 4.21
CA GLY A 118 -11.12 -7.14 5.56
C GLY A 118 -9.98 -7.53 6.51
N ILE A 119 -9.54 -8.79 6.47
CA ILE A 119 -8.38 -9.27 7.24
C ILE A 119 -7.10 -8.53 6.79
N TYR A 120 -6.91 -8.34 5.48
CA TYR A 120 -5.75 -7.60 4.96
C TYR A 120 -5.70 -6.17 5.47
N ALA A 121 -6.85 -5.48 5.49
CA ALA A 121 -6.94 -4.14 6.03
C ALA A 121 -6.67 -4.09 7.54
N ALA A 122 -7.16 -5.08 8.29
CA ALA A 122 -6.90 -5.20 9.73
C ALA A 122 -5.40 -5.44 10.02
N VAL A 123 -4.78 -6.36 9.28
CA VAL A 123 -3.34 -6.65 9.41
C VAL A 123 -2.48 -5.44 9.03
N PHE A 124 -2.85 -4.70 7.98
CA PHE A 124 -2.16 -3.47 7.58
C PHE A 124 -2.27 -2.39 8.66
N GLY A 125 -3.48 -2.16 9.19
CA GLY A 125 -3.70 -1.20 10.27
C GLY A 125 -2.93 -1.56 11.55
N PHE A 126 -2.95 -2.83 11.94
CA PHE A 126 -2.20 -3.34 13.09
C PHE A 126 -0.68 -3.16 12.92
N ALA A 127 -0.14 -3.50 11.75
CA ALA A 127 1.27 -3.32 11.44
C ALA A 127 1.68 -1.83 11.48
N SER A 128 0.82 -0.93 10.99
CA SER A 128 1.07 0.51 10.98
C SER A 128 1.13 1.11 12.39
N ILE A 129 0.41 0.53 13.36
CA ILE A 129 0.45 0.96 14.75
C ILE A 129 1.65 0.36 15.48
N ILE A 130 1.89 -0.93 15.29
CA ILE A 130 2.96 -1.68 15.99
C ILE A 130 4.34 -1.34 15.43
N GLY A 131 4.45 -1.02 14.14
CA GLY A 131 5.72 -0.71 13.48
C GLY A 131 6.55 0.33 14.23
N PRO A 132 6.03 1.53 14.48
CA PRO A 132 6.75 2.55 15.24
C PRO A 132 7.12 2.13 16.67
N LEU A 133 6.27 1.36 17.35
CA LEU A 133 6.55 0.88 18.71
C LEU A 133 7.70 -0.13 18.73
N ILE A 134 7.66 -1.12 17.84
CA ILE A 134 8.75 -2.10 17.70
C ILE A 134 10.02 -1.41 17.22
N GLY A 135 9.93 -0.50 16.23
CA GLY A 135 11.07 0.22 15.69
C GLY A 135 11.79 1.06 16.72
N GLY A 136 11.04 1.84 17.53
CA GLY A 136 11.59 2.59 18.64
C GLY A 136 12.26 1.67 19.68
N PHE A 137 11.56 0.62 20.12
CA PHE A 137 12.10 -0.33 21.09
C PHE A 137 13.41 -1.00 20.61
N LEU A 138 13.44 -1.48 19.37
CA LEU A 138 14.63 -2.13 18.79
C LEU A 138 15.79 -1.15 18.67
N THR A 139 15.51 0.09 18.24
CA THR A 139 16.53 1.14 18.07
C THR A 139 17.14 1.57 19.39
N ASP A 140 16.31 1.75 20.42
CA ASP A 140 16.74 2.24 21.71
C ASP A 140 17.46 1.18 22.55
N ASN A 141 17.06 -0.09 22.47
CA ASN A 141 17.55 -1.15 23.35
C ASN A 141 18.55 -2.12 22.71
N LEU A 142 18.59 -2.22 21.37
CA LEU A 142 19.48 -3.13 20.63
C LEU A 142 20.35 -2.36 19.63
N SER A 143 19.83 -2.18 18.43
CA SER A 143 20.45 -1.42 17.35
C SER A 143 19.41 -1.14 16.27
N TRP A 144 19.53 -0.02 15.55
CA TRP A 144 18.70 0.28 14.39
C TRP A 144 18.73 -0.83 13.31
N ARG A 145 19.80 -1.62 13.23
CA ARG A 145 19.93 -2.74 12.29
C ARG A 145 18.85 -3.80 12.47
N TRP A 146 18.36 -3.97 13.70
CA TRP A 146 17.28 -4.92 14.00
C TRP A 146 15.94 -4.53 13.39
N VAL A 147 15.75 -3.26 13.02
CA VAL A 147 14.58 -2.79 12.27
C VAL A 147 14.45 -3.50 10.92
N PHE A 148 15.57 -3.87 10.32
CA PHE A 148 15.59 -4.67 9.10
C PHE A 148 15.56 -6.18 9.39
N TYR A 149 16.28 -6.64 10.40
CA TYR A 149 16.34 -8.07 10.71
C TYR A 149 15.02 -8.65 11.23
N VAL A 150 14.12 -7.85 11.80
CA VAL A 150 12.78 -8.28 12.22
C VAL A 150 11.94 -8.80 11.05
N ASN A 151 12.22 -8.36 9.83
CA ASN A 151 11.57 -8.85 8.61
C ASN A 151 11.90 -10.32 8.32
N ILE A 152 13.07 -10.82 8.76
CA ILE A 152 13.57 -12.16 8.42
C ILE A 152 12.68 -13.26 9.01
N PRO A 153 12.44 -13.34 10.33
CA PRO A 153 11.60 -14.41 10.88
C PRO A 153 10.17 -14.36 10.35
N VAL A 154 9.59 -13.16 10.19
CA VAL A 154 8.23 -12.99 9.66
C VAL A 154 8.16 -13.42 8.19
N GLY A 155 9.13 -13.00 7.38
CA GLY A 155 9.18 -13.34 5.96
C GLY A 155 9.46 -14.81 5.71
N ILE A 156 10.35 -15.43 6.49
CA ILE A 156 10.60 -16.88 6.40
C ILE A 156 9.34 -17.66 6.78
N ALA A 157 8.66 -17.28 7.86
CA ALA A 157 7.40 -17.92 8.27
C ALA A 157 6.34 -17.83 7.16
N ALA A 158 6.17 -16.63 6.55
CA ALA A 158 5.26 -16.42 5.43
C ALA A 158 5.65 -17.25 4.20
N ALA A 159 6.94 -17.30 3.85
CA ALA A 159 7.44 -18.07 2.71
C ALA A 159 7.26 -19.59 2.93
N VAL A 160 7.53 -20.08 4.13
CA VAL A 160 7.33 -21.51 4.49
C VAL A 160 5.84 -21.84 4.43
N LEU A 161 4.97 -20.99 4.99
CA LEU A 161 3.53 -21.20 4.96
C LEU A 161 3.02 -21.30 3.51
N VAL A 162 3.38 -20.35 2.65
CA VAL A 162 3.00 -20.39 1.23
C VAL A 162 3.58 -21.61 0.53
N LYS A 163 4.83 -21.98 0.83
CA LYS A 163 5.48 -23.15 0.23
C LYS A 163 4.79 -24.46 0.60
N VAL A 164 4.34 -24.61 1.83
CA VAL A 164 3.74 -25.85 2.36
C VAL A 164 2.26 -25.92 2.02
N VAL A 165 1.50 -24.85 2.30
CA VAL A 165 0.03 -24.87 2.23
C VAL A 165 -0.48 -24.67 0.80
N MET A 166 0.18 -23.81 0.02
CA MET A 166 -0.33 -23.49 -1.32
C MET A 166 -0.01 -24.62 -2.30
N ILE A 167 -1.03 -25.30 -2.77
CA ILE A 167 -0.97 -26.24 -3.88
C ILE A 167 -1.26 -25.46 -5.15
N GLU A 168 -0.29 -25.37 -6.03
CA GLU A 168 -0.45 -24.69 -7.32
C GLU A 168 -0.80 -25.73 -8.38
N PRO A 169 -1.92 -25.57 -9.12
CA PRO A 169 -2.25 -26.46 -10.24
C PRO A 169 -1.10 -26.46 -11.25
N LEU A 170 -0.83 -27.63 -11.84
CA LEU A 170 0.16 -27.74 -12.91
C LEU A 170 -0.28 -26.85 -14.07
N GLN A 171 0.34 -25.69 -14.22
CA GLN A 171 0.15 -24.85 -15.38
C GLN A 171 0.80 -25.52 -16.60
N ASP A 172 0.11 -25.49 -17.74
CA ASP A 172 0.67 -25.89 -19.02
C ASP A 172 1.98 -25.12 -19.26
N ARG A 173 3.06 -25.84 -19.44
CA ARG A 173 4.39 -25.27 -19.68
C ARG A 173 4.49 -24.71 -21.10
N HIS A 174 3.77 -23.63 -21.37
CA HIS A 174 4.04 -22.85 -22.57
C HIS A 174 5.35 -22.07 -22.36
N ARG A 175 6.20 -22.07 -23.37
CA ARG A 175 7.40 -21.22 -23.36
C ARG A 175 6.96 -19.78 -23.57
N HIS A 176 6.85 -19.04 -22.47
CA HIS A 176 6.56 -17.62 -22.50
C HIS A 176 7.76 -16.83 -23.06
N ARG A 177 7.48 -15.84 -23.90
CA ARG A 177 8.48 -14.88 -24.36
C ARG A 177 8.43 -13.64 -23.48
N ILE A 178 9.56 -13.35 -22.84
CA ILE A 178 9.68 -12.15 -21.98
C ILE A 178 9.86 -10.93 -22.89
N ASP A 179 9.03 -9.92 -22.71
CA ASP A 179 9.16 -8.62 -23.36
C ASP A 179 10.20 -7.75 -22.65
N TRP A 180 11.48 -7.99 -22.96
CA TRP A 180 12.57 -7.22 -22.36
C TRP A 180 12.49 -5.73 -22.68
N LEU A 181 12.01 -5.36 -23.88
CA LEU A 181 11.89 -3.96 -24.29
C LEU A 181 10.78 -3.27 -23.49
N GLY A 182 9.63 -3.93 -23.32
CA GLY A 182 8.55 -3.46 -22.45
C GLY A 182 9.01 -3.30 -21.01
N ILE A 183 9.78 -4.26 -20.46
CA ILE A 183 10.32 -4.18 -19.11
C ILE A 183 11.23 -2.97 -18.93
N VAL A 184 12.25 -2.82 -19.79
CA VAL A 184 13.24 -1.74 -19.66
C VAL A 184 12.59 -0.37 -19.84
N THR A 185 11.68 -0.23 -20.80
CA THR A 185 11.00 1.05 -21.04
C THR A 185 9.99 1.39 -19.93
N LEU A 186 9.26 0.41 -19.37
CA LEU A 186 8.37 0.62 -18.22
C LEU A 186 9.15 1.03 -16.97
N LEU A 187 10.21 0.29 -16.63
CA LEU A 187 11.06 0.61 -15.50
C LEU A 187 11.69 1.98 -15.66
N GLY A 188 12.29 2.26 -16.83
CA GLY A 188 12.93 3.54 -17.11
C GLY A 188 11.94 4.71 -17.04
N TRP A 189 10.75 4.57 -17.64
CA TRP A 189 9.68 5.56 -17.56
C TRP A 189 9.28 5.83 -16.12
N THR A 190 8.93 4.78 -15.38
CA THR A 190 8.46 4.91 -13.99
C THR A 190 9.55 5.48 -13.10
N CYS A 191 10.80 5.01 -13.23
CA CYS A 191 11.93 5.52 -12.46
C CYS A 191 12.18 7.01 -12.71
N LEU A 192 12.22 7.45 -13.97
CA LEU A 192 12.43 8.87 -14.28
C LEU A 192 11.27 9.74 -13.82
N LEU A 193 10.03 9.26 -13.96
CA LEU A 193 8.86 10.00 -13.51
C LEU A 193 8.86 10.16 -11.98
N VAL A 194 8.99 9.05 -11.25
CA VAL A 194 8.96 9.08 -9.78
C VAL A 194 10.17 9.85 -9.23
N PHE A 195 11.37 9.69 -9.84
CA PHE A 195 12.53 10.49 -9.50
C PHE A 195 12.25 12.00 -9.64
N ALA A 196 11.69 12.43 -10.77
CA ALA A 196 11.38 13.84 -10.98
C ALA A 196 10.33 14.36 -9.99
N LEU A 197 9.33 13.53 -9.65
CA LEU A 197 8.28 13.89 -8.70
C LEU A 197 8.78 13.97 -7.25
N GLU A 198 9.66 13.06 -6.83
CA GLU A 198 10.20 13.00 -5.46
C GLU A 198 11.26 14.08 -5.19
N THR A 199 12.03 14.47 -6.21
CA THR A 199 13.14 15.41 -6.05
C THR A 199 12.82 16.82 -6.57
N GLY A 200 11.82 16.95 -7.44
CA GLY A 200 11.39 18.24 -7.99
C GLY A 200 10.77 19.16 -6.94
N GLY A 201 11.24 20.41 -6.92
CA GLY A 201 10.79 21.42 -5.95
C GLY A 201 11.40 21.27 -4.55
N ARG A 202 12.10 20.16 -4.29
CA ARG A 202 12.74 19.85 -3.03
C ARG A 202 14.29 19.90 -3.15
N ASP A 203 14.87 18.94 -3.88
CA ASP A 203 16.31 18.82 -4.08
C ASP A 203 16.76 19.61 -5.32
N TYR A 204 15.88 19.71 -6.33
CA TYR A 204 16.11 20.43 -7.57
C TYR A 204 14.92 21.32 -7.90
N ALA A 205 15.17 22.53 -8.40
CA ALA A 205 14.10 23.39 -8.91
C ALA A 205 13.35 22.69 -10.06
N TRP A 206 12.03 22.88 -10.17
CA TRP A 206 11.21 22.31 -11.25
C TRP A 206 11.71 22.68 -12.65
N SER A 207 12.33 23.86 -12.80
CA SER A 207 12.93 24.35 -14.04
C SER A 207 14.37 23.85 -14.27
N SER A 208 14.93 23.06 -13.38
CA SER A 208 16.30 22.56 -13.51
C SER A 208 16.43 21.60 -14.70
N PRO A 209 17.61 21.58 -15.39
CA PRO A 209 17.85 20.64 -16.48
C PRO A 209 17.65 19.17 -16.06
N THR A 210 17.96 18.85 -14.81
CA THR A 210 17.79 17.49 -14.25
C THR A 210 16.32 17.08 -14.24
N ILE A 211 15.42 17.92 -13.71
CA ILE A 211 13.98 17.61 -13.63
C ILE A 211 13.34 17.65 -15.01
N VAL A 212 13.62 18.70 -15.80
CA VAL A 212 13.09 18.81 -17.16
C VAL A 212 13.57 17.65 -18.03
N GLY A 213 14.86 17.27 -17.94
CA GLY A 213 15.42 16.12 -18.63
C GLY A 213 14.79 14.80 -18.19
N SER A 214 14.56 14.61 -16.89
CA SER A 214 13.91 13.41 -16.34
C SER A 214 12.44 13.30 -16.80
N LEU A 215 11.69 14.39 -16.78
CA LEU A 215 10.31 14.42 -17.28
C LEU A 215 10.24 14.17 -18.80
N ALA A 216 11.11 14.82 -19.58
CA ALA A 216 11.19 14.59 -21.04
C ALA A 216 11.59 13.14 -21.35
N GLY A 217 12.60 12.60 -20.66
CA GLY A 217 13.01 11.21 -20.77
C GLY A 217 11.90 10.24 -20.38
N SER A 218 11.15 10.55 -19.34
CA SER A 218 9.98 9.78 -18.90
C SER A 218 8.92 9.73 -20.01
N VAL A 219 8.56 10.86 -20.64
CA VAL A 219 7.59 10.91 -21.74
C VAL A 219 8.07 10.10 -22.95
N ILE A 220 9.36 10.20 -23.29
CA ILE A 220 9.97 9.44 -24.40
C ILE A 220 9.90 7.95 -24.10
N LEU A 221 10.28 7.52 -22.88
CA LEU A 221 10.23 6.10 -22.51
C LEU A 221 8.80 5.57 -22.39
N LEU A 222 7.83 6.39 -21.97
CA LEU A 222 6.41 6.03 -22.01
C LEU A 222 5.94 5.78 -23.46
N ALA A 223 6.31 6.66 -24.37
CA ALA A 223 5.98 6.48 -25.79
C ALA A 223 6.65 5.21 -26.35
N ALA A 224 7.92 4.98 -26.02
CA ALA A 224 8.64 3.76 -26.38
C ALA A 224 8.00 2.50 -25.79
N PHE A 225 7.55 2.56 -24.54
CA PHE A 225 6.82 1.49 -23.87
C PHE A 225 5.50 1.16 -24.60
N ILE A 226 4.70 2.16 -24.93
CA ILE A 226 3.45 1.96 -25.68
C ILE A 226 3.73 1.29 -27.03
N VAL A 227 4.77 1.73 -27.74
CA VAL A 227 5.16 1.12 -29.03
C VAL A 227 5.65 -0.32 -28.85
N ALA A 228 6.41 -0.60 -27.80
CA ALA A 228 6.87 -1.96 -27.46
C ALA A 228 5.67 -2.89 -27.18
N GLU A 229 4.74 -2.45 -26.32
CA GLU A 229 3.52 -3.20 -25.98
C GLU A 229 2.63 -3.51 -27.19
N LEU A 230 2.51 -2.55 -28.13
CA LEU A 230 1.72 -2.75 -29.37
C LEU A 230 2.38 -3.74 -30.34
N ARG A 231 3.70 -3.95 -30.26
CA ARG A 231 4.46 -4.84 -31.14
C ARG A 231 4.82 -6.17 -30.51
N SER A 232 4.72 -6.28 -29.20
CA SER A 232 5.06 -7.50 -28.45
C SER A 232 4.03 -8.60 -28.71
N ALA A 233 4.52 -9.83 -28.90
CA ALA A 233 3.66 -11.02 -29.00
C ALA A 233 3.05 -11.40 -27.63
N GLU A 234 3.78 -11.14 -26.53
CA GLU A 234 3.33 -11.35 -25.15
C GLU A 234 3.56 -10.06 -24.35
N PRO A 235 2.69 -9.04 -24.51
CA PRO A 235 2.88 -7.75 -23.88
C PRO A 235 2.84 -7.85 -22.36
N LEU A 236 3.63 -7.00 -21.69
CA LEU A 236 3.73 -6.92 -20.24
C LEU A 236 2.43 -6.41 -19.63
N LEU A 237 1.91 -5.32 -20.20
CA LEU A 237 0.62 -4.72 -19.84
C LEU A 237 -0.26 -4.68 -21.10
N PRO A 238 -1.00 -5.76 -21.42
CA PRO A 238 -1.82 -5.77 -22.62
C PRO A 238 -2.75 -4.56 -22.67
N LEU A 239 -2.46 -3.60 -23.57
CA LEU A 239 -3.24 -2.35 -23.67
C LEU A 239 -4.71 -2.61 -23.99
N GLY A 240 -5.03 -3.79 -24.53
CA GLY A 240 -6.39 -4.29 -24.71
C GLY A 240 -7.19 -4.37 -23.40
N LEU A 241 -6.54 -4.59 -22.25
CA LEU A 241 -7.19 -4.63 -20.95
C LEU A 241 -7.83 -3.29 -20.58
N PHE A 242 -7.27 -2.16 -21.01
CA PHE A 242 -7.87 -0.84 -20.78
C PHE A 242 -9.13 -0.58 -21.61
N LYS A 243 -9.47 -1.45 -22.58
CA LYS A 243 -10.78 -1.43 -23.22
C LYS A 243 -11.89 -1.95 -22.31
N ILE A 244 -11.55 -2.73 -21.29
CA ILE A 244 -12.49 -3.25 -20.30
C ILE A 244 -12.93 -2.08 -19.38
N PRO A 245 -14.23 -1.69 -19.40
CA PRO A 245 -14.67 -0.50 -18.66
C PRO A 245 -14.41 -0.56 -17.16
N ALA A 246 -14.58 -1.74 -16.54
CA ALA A 246 -14.37 -1.94 -15.11
C ALA A 246 -12.89 -1.76 -14.72
N LEU A 247 -11.95 -2.32 -15.50
CA LEU A 247 -10.52 -2.17 -15.22
C LEU A 247 -10.05 -0.73 -15.44
N ARG A 248 -10.48 -0.09 -16.54
CA ARG A 248 -10.16 1.31 -16.81
C ARG A 248 -10.68 2.24 -15.71
N ALA A 249 -11.93 2.07 -15.30
CA ALA A 249 -12.52 2.83 -14.21
C ALA A 249 -11.76 2.61 -12.89
N SER A 250 -11.42 1.35 -12.57
CA SER A 250 -10.66 1.00 -11.37
C SER A 250 -9.26 1.64 -11.37
N ALA A 251 -8.57 1.66 -12.52
CA ALA A 251 -7.25 2.29 -12.64
C ALA A 251 -7.33 3.81 -12.39
N VAL A 252 -8.27 4.52 -13.05
CA VAL A 252 -8.47 5.97 -12.87
C VAL A 252 -8.84 6.30 -11.42
N LEU A 253 -9.81 5.58 -10.86
CA LEU A 253 -10.26 5.80 -9.48
C LEU A 253 -9.16 5.49 -8.47
N SER A 254 -8.36 4.44 -8.69
CA SER A 254 -7.22 4.10 -7.84
C SER A 254 -6.12 5.16 -7.90
N THR A 255 -5.87 5.77 -9.07
CA THR A 255 -4.95 6.90 -9.21
C THR A 255 -5.41 8.08 -8.35
N LEU A 256 -6.67 8.51 -8.49
CA LEU A 256 -7.22 9.64 -7.72
C LEU A 256 -7.27 9.33 -6.22
N LEU A 257 -7.63 8.10 -5.85
CA LEU A 257 -7.56 7.63 -4.46
C LEU A 257 -6.14 7.71 -3.91
N GLY A 258 -5.15 7.25 -4.69
CA GLY A 258 -3.73 7.33 -4.32
C GLY A 258 -3.29 8.78 -4.11
N MET A 259 -3.59 9.67 -5.06
CA MET A 259 -3.27 11.12 -4.95
C MET A 259 -3.82 11.72 -3.66
N THR A 260 -5.08 11.47 -3.36
CA THR A 260 -5.76 12.00 -2.17
C THR A 260 -5.21 11.38 -0.88
N MET A 261 -5.11 10.05 -0.84
CA MET A 261 -4.70 9.29 0.35
C MET A 261 -3.28 9.63 0.78
N PHE A 262 -2.31 9.57 -0.15
CA PHE A 262 -0.91 9.83 0.18
C PHE A 262 -0.66 11.31 0.43
N GLY A 263 -1.40 12.21 -0.24
CA GLY A 263 -1.37 13.64 0.07
C GLY A 263 -1.78 13.92 1.52
N VAL A 264 -2.91 13.37 1.97
CA VAL A 264 -3.35 13.52 3.37
C VAL A 264 -2.36 12.88 4.34
N LEU A 265 -1.92 11.64 4.07
CA LEU A 265 -1.01 10.92 4.96
C LEU A 265 0.35 11.60 5.13
N SER A 266 0.86 12.27 4.08
CA SER A 266 2.17 12.93 4.13
C SER A 266 2.13 14.29 4.83
N PHE A 267 1.07 15.07 4.63
CA PHE A 267 1.04 16.47 5.10
C PHE A 267 0.26 16.69 6.39
N LEU A 268 -0.66 15.79 6.76
CA LEU A 268 -1.40 15.92 8.01
C LEU A 268 -0.51 15.83 9.25
N PRO A 269 0.48 14.91 9.36
CA PRO A 269 1.40 14.91 10.49
C PRO A 269 2.19 16.22 10.63
N LEU A 270 2.54 16.84 9.51
CA LEU A 270 3.20 18.15 9.50
C LEU A 270 2.29 19.25 10.07
N PHE A 271 1.00 19.25 9.71
CA PHE A 271 0.00 20.15 10.29
C PHE A 271 -0.07 19.98 11.82
N VAL A 272 -0.18 18.75 12.29
CA VAL A 272 -0.32 18.44 13.72
C VAL A 272 0.94 18.82 14.51
N GLN A 273 2.13 18.65 13.93
CA GLN A 273 3.39 18.99 14.59
C GLN A 273 3.70 20.49 14.56
N VAL A 274 3.55 21.13 13.40
CA VAL A 274 3.98 22.52 13.21
C VAL A 274 2.87 23.51 13.59
N VAL A 275 1.62 23.26 13.17
CA VAL A 275 0.52 24.21 13.39
C VAL A 275 -0.09 24.03 14.78
N ILE A 276 -0.39 22.81 15.19
CA ILE A 276 -0.95 22.55 16.54
C ILE A 276 0.15 22.54 17.60
N GLY A 277 1.40 22.26 17.23
CA GLY A 277 2.55 22.28 18.15
C GLY A 277 2.64 21.05 19.04
N THR A 278 2.21 19.87 18.55
CA THR A 278 2.24 18.61 19.32
C THR A 278 3.46 17.75 18.95
N SER A 279 3.70 16.70 19.72
CA SER A 279 4.81 15.77 19.45
C SER A 279 4.56 14.91 18.21
N ALA A 280 5.63 14.38 17.61
CA ALA A 280 5.56 13.42 16.51
C ALA A 280 4.70 12.18 16.86
N THR A 281 4.77 11.72 18.11
CA THR A 281 3.94 10.62 18.62
C THR A 281 2.44 10.96 18.59
N SER A 282 2.07 12.20 18.91
CA SER A 282 0.68 12.67 18.83
C SER A 282 0.23 12.77 17.37
N ALA A 283 1.08 13.24 16.46
CA ALA A 283 0.79 13.28 15.03
C ALA A 283 0.54 11.87 14.46
N GLY A 284 1.32 10.88 14.87
CA GLY A 284 1.08 9.48 14.49
C GLY A 284 -0.25 8.95 15.01
N ARG A 285 -0.60 9.26 16.28
CA ARG A 285 -1.88 8.84 16.88
C ARG A 285 -3.09 9.44 16.19
N VAL A 286 -2.98 10.65 15.68
CA VAL A 286 -4.06 11.32 14.93
C VAL A 286 -4.41 10.60 13.63
N LEU A 287 -3.47 9.85 13.02
CA LEU A 287 -3.74 9.02 11.84
C LEU A 287 -4.48 7.70 12.16
N THR A 288 -4.47 7.26 13.41
CA THR A 288 -5.11 6.00 13.84
C THR A 288 -6.59 5.91 13.45
N PRO A 289 -7.44 6.95 13.64
CA PRO A 289 -8.84 6.91 13.23
C PRO A 289 -9.04 6.71 11.71
N LEU A 290 -8.15 7.24 10.87
CA LEU A 290 -8.18 6.98 9.43
C LEU A 290 -7.96 5.50 9.14
N MET A 291 -6.95 4.89 9.77
CA MET A 291 -6.63 3.47 9.59
C MET A 291 -7.75 2.56 10.13
N LEU A 292 -8.34 2.91 11.26
CA LEU A 292 -9.49 2.18 11.82
C LEU A 292 -10.72 2.30 10.92
N GLY A 293 -11.03 3.49 10.42
CA GLY A 293 -12.10 3.72 9.45
C GLY A 293 -11.90 2.89 8.18
N PHE A 294 -10.68 2.91 7.64
CA PHE A 294 -10.28 2.11 6.47
C PHE A 294 -10.49 0.60 6.72
N MET A 295 -10.05 0.09 7.89
CA MET A 295 -10.21 -1.30 8.29
C MET A 295 -11.68 -1.70 8.39
N VAL A 296 -12.48 -0.91 9.11
CA VAL A 296 -13.93 -1.16 9.29
C VAL A 296 -14.64 -1.14 7.95
N ALA A 297 -14.38 -0.15 7.10
CA ALA A 297 -14.98 -0.04 5.79
C ALA A 297 -14.60 -1.21 4.87
N SER A 298 -13.35 -1.66 4.92
CA SER A 298 -12.90 -2.83 4.14
C SER A 298 -13.55 -4.13 4.63
N ALA A 299 -13.72 -4.30 5.95
CA ALA A 299 -14.34 -5.49 6.53
C ALA A 299 -15.85 -5.59 6.21
N PHE A 300 -16.58 -4.49 6.32
CA PHE A 300 -18.04 -4.46 6.08
C PHE A 300 -18.39 -4.14 4.62
N GLY A 301 -17.52 -3.44 3.92
CA GLY A 301 -17.73 -3.00 2.53
C GLY A 301 -17.96 -4.14 1.56
N GLY A 302 -17.43 -5.30 1.85
CA GLY A 302 -17.66 -6.44 1.00
C GLY A 302 -19.08 -6.99 1.03
N ARG A 303 -19.73 -7.05 2.21
CA ARG A 303 -21.16 -7.39 2.29
C ARG A 303 -22.01 -6.33 1.59
N LEU A 304 -21.62 -5.06 1.70
CA LEU A 304 -22.25 -3.96 1.00
C LEU A 304 -22.08 -4.13 -0.52
N LEU A 305 -20.88 -4.46 -0.99
CA LEU A 305 -20.57 -4.67 -2.41
C LEU A 305 -21.49 -5.70 -3.06
N LEU A 306 -21.70 -6.84 -2.40
CA LEU A 306 -22.55 -7.92 -2.90
C LEU A 306 -24.03 -7.49 -3.03
N ARG A 307 -24.48 -6.52 -2.20
CA ARG A 307 -25.85 -6.00 -2.24
C ARG A 307 -26.06 -4.89 -3.26
N VAL A 308 -25.15 -3.90 -3.27
CA VAL A 308 -25.35 -2.65 -4.02
C VAL A 308 -24.56 -2.60 -5.34
N GLY A 309 -23.55 -3.47 -5.53
CA GLY A 309 -22.68 -3.50 -6.71
C GLY A 309 -21.54 -2.47 -6.66
N PHE A 310 -20.61 -2.60 -7.63
CA PHE A 310 -19.36 -1.86 -7.65
C PHE A 310 -19.55 -0.34 -7.74
N ARG A 311 -20.37 0.12 -8.69
CA ARG A 311 -20.58 1.56 -8.94
C ARG A 311 -21.14 2.28 -7.73
N VAL A 312 -22.17 1.68 -7.10
CA VAL A 312 -22.82 2.30 -5.94
C VAL A 312 -21.88 2.31 -4.75
N GLN A 313 -21.12 1.25 -4.52
CA GLN A 313 -20.16 1.22 -3.42
C GLN A 313 -19.04 2.27 -3.58
N VAL A 314 -18.48 2.42 -4.79
CA VAL A 314 -17.48 3.47 -5.06
C VAL A 314 -18.08 4.86 -4.87
N ALA A 315 -19.33 5.08 -5.34
CA ALA A 315 -20.04 6.34 -5.12
C ALA A 315 -20.23 6.66 -3.63
N LEU A 316 -20.67 5.66 -2.85
CA LEU A 316 -20.82 5.80 -1.40
C LEU A 316 -19.48 6.08 -0.70
N GLY A 317 -18.41 5.37 -1.11
CA GLY A 317 -17.09 5.60 -0.55
C GLY A 317 -16.56 7.00 -0.83
N MET A 318 -16.67 7.47 -2.08
CA MET A 318 -16.27 8.84 -2.45
C MET A 318 -17.17 9.89 -1.76
N ALA A 319 -18.49 9.68 -1.73
CA ALA A 319 -19.41 10.59 -1.05
C ALA A 319 -19.17 10.64 0.47
N LEU A 320 -18.71 9.55 1.09
CA LEU A 320 -18.39 9.50 2.51
C LEU A 320 -17.03 10.15 2.81
N SER A 321 -16.03 10.04 1.92
CA SER A 321 -14.73 10.67 2.13
C SER A 321 -14.76 12.18 1.93
N LEU A 322 -15.61 12.71 1.05
CA LEU A 322 -15.67 14.14 0.74
C LEU A 322 -15.98 15.04 1.93
N PRO A 323 -16.98 14.76 2.81
CA PRO A 323 -17.18 15.54 4.02
C PRO A 323 -15.95 15.61 4.91
N GLY A 324 -15.25 14.48 5.10
CA GLY A 324 -14.00 14.45 5.86
C GLY A 324 -12.92 15.30 5.22
N LEU A 325 -12.70 15.16 3.91
CA LEU A 325 -11.75 15.99 3.16
C LEU A 325 -12.13 17.49 3.20
N PHE A 326 -13.40 17.82 3.12
CA PHE A 326 -13.89 19.19 3.25
C PHE A 326 -13.64 19.74 4.66
N LEU A 327 -13.91 18.96 5.69
CA LEU A 327 -13.64 19.37 7.08
C LEU A 327 -12.15 19.58 7.33
N LEU A 328 -11.26 18.78 6.73
CA LEU A 328 -9.82 19.02 6.79
C LEU A 328 -9.43 20.39 6.20
N THR A 329 -10.17 20.93 5.22
CA THR A 329 -9.91 22.27 4.71
C THR A 329 -10.30 23.38 5.71
N GLN A 330 -11.10 23.10 6.72
CA GLN A 330 -11.52 24.06 7.74
C GLN A 330 -10.56 24.11 8.94
N LEU A 331 -9.52 23.26 8.94
CA LEU A 331 -8.55 23.22 10.03
C LEU A 331 -7.73 24.51 10.08
N ASP A 332 -7.58 25.02 11.31
CA ASP A 332 -6.82 26.22 11.62
C ASP A 332 -5.88 26.03 12.83
N VAL A 333 -5.24 27.10 13.28
CA VAL A 333 -4.33 27.11 14.41
C VAL A 333 -5.03 26.74 15.73
N GLY A 334 -6.35 26.96 15.83
CA GLY A 334 -7.18 26.65 17.00
C GLY A 334 -7.78 25.25 17.00
N SER A 335 -7.64 24.51 15.89
CA SER A 335 -8.25 23.18 15.76
C SER A 335 -7.69 22.16 16.73
N SER A 336 -8.58 21.32 17.29
CA SER A 336 -8.21 20.25 18.22
C SER A 336 -7.84 18.95 17.49
N THR A 337 -7.00 18.13 18.14
CA THR A 337 -6.67 16.78 17.62
C THR A 337 -7.90 15.87 17.52
N LEU A 338 -8.96 16.15 18.31
CA LEU A 338 -10.21 15.39 18.29
C LEU A 338 -11.02 15.69 17.01
N GLU A 339 -11.07 16.95 16.57
CA GLU A 339 -11.72 17.36 15.31
C GLU A 339 -11.03 16.68 14.13
N ILE A 340 -9.71 16.74 14.06
CA ILE A 340 -8.94 16.06 13.02
C ILE A 340 -9.21 14.56 13.03
N SER A 341 -9.24 13.94 14.21
CA SER A 341 -9.51 12.51 14.36
C SER A 341 -10.89 12.12 13.85
N ARG A 342 -11.91 12.92 14.16
CA ARG A 342 -13.28 12.76 13.64
C ARG A 342 -13.32 12.82 12.12
N ASP A 343 -12.67 13.81 11.53
CA ASP A 343 -12.68 14.06 10.09
C ASP A 343 -11.98 12.93 9.33
N LEU A 344 -10.91 12.40 9.90
CA LEU A 344 -10.18 11.27 9.36
C LEU A 344 -10.95 9.94 9.39
N VAL A 345 -11.91 9.75 10.31
CA VAL A 345 -12.79 8.58 10.27
C VAL A 345 -13.59 8.55 8.97
N PHE A 346 -14.17 9.68 8.55
CA PHE A 346 -14.92 9.76 7.30
C PHE A 346 -14.03 9.49 6.08
N VAL A 347 -12.82 10.05 6.07
CA VAL A 347 -11.84 9.83 4.99
C VAL A 347 -11.46 8.36 4.92
N GLY A 348 -11.14 7.72 6.06
CA GLY A 348 -10.76 6.32 6.14
C GLY A 348 -11.87 5.38 5.70
N LEU A 349 -13.10 5.61 6.19
CA LEU A 349 -14.28 4.83 5.78
C LEU A 349 -14.49 4.90 4.27
N GLY A 350 -14.39 6.10 3.69
CA GLY A 350 -14.54 6.30 2.25
C GLY A 350 -13.47 5.56 1.45
N PHE A 351 -12.20 5.71 1.82
CA PHE A 351 -11.06 5.08 1.13
C PHE A 351 -11.13 3.55 1.17
N GLY A 352 -11.53 2.97 2.31
CA GLY A 352 -11.68 1.53 2.45
C GLY A 352 -12.73 0.94 1.50
N LEU A 353 -13.88 1.60 1.35
CA LEU A 353 -14.93 1.19 0.42
C LEU A 353 -14.47 1.26 -1.05
N VAL A 354 -13.79 2.36 -1.42
CA VAL A 354 -13.33 2.56 -2.81
C VAL A 354 -12.25 1.57 -3.20
N LEU A 355 -11.21 1.41 -2.36
CA LEU A 355 -10.09 0.51 -2.67
C LEU A 355 -10.56 -0.94 -2.84
N LEU A 356 -11.42 -1.41 -1.92
CA LEU A 356 -12.00 -2.75 -2.00
C LEU A 356 -12.77 -2.94 -3.31
N ALA A 357 -13.65 -2.00 -3.64
CA ALA A 357 -14.47 -2.09 -4.84
C ALA A 357 -13.63 -2.05 -6.13
N CYS A 358 -12.64 -1.16 -6.24
CA CYS A 358 -11.77 -1.05 -7.41
C CYS A 358 -10.93 -2.33 -7.61
N THR A 359 -10.35 -2.88 -6.52
CA THR A 359 -9.56 -4.11 -6.61
C THR A 359 -10.41 -5.29 -7.07
N LEU A 360 -11.58 -5.49 -6.45
CA LEU A 360 -12.46 -6.60 -6.81
C LEU A 360 -13.11 -6.41 -8.18
N ALA A 361 -13.44 -5.18 -8.59
CA ALA A 361 -13.96 -4.90 -9.94
C ALA A 361 -12.94 -5.25 -11.03
N ALA A 362 -11.67 -4.86 -10.83
CA ALA A 362 -10.60 -5.20 -11.74
C ALA A 362 -10.39 -6.72 -11.84
N GLN A 363 -10.32 -7.41 -10.71
CA GLN A 363 -10.14 -8.87 -10.65
C GLN A 363 -11.31 -9.64 -11.30
N ASN A 364 -12.56 -9.18 -11.11
CA ASN A 364 -13.74 -9.85 -11.67
C ASN A 364 -14.01 -9.52 -13.14
N SER A 365 -13.30 -8.58 -13.72
CA SER A 365 -13.48 -8.15 -15.11
C SER A 365 -12.51 -8.81 -16.09
N VAL A 366 -11.61 -9.67 -15.62
CA VAL A 366 -10.59 -10.34 -16.41
C VAL A 366 -10.61 -11.85 -16.17
N SER A 367 -10.01 -12.61 -17.08
CA SER A 367 -9.81 -14.06 -16.90
C SER A 367 -8.83 -14.35 -15.75
N LEU A 368 -8.87 -15.56 -15.20
CA LEU A 368 -7.95 -16.02 -14.15
C LEU A 368 -6.48 -15.87 -14.57
N ARG A 369 -6.18 -16.06 -15.87
CA ARG A 369 -4.82 -15.90 -16.42
C ARG A 369 -4.30 -14.46 -16.44
N GLN A 370 -5.18 -13.47 -16.31
CA GLN A 370 -4.83 -12.04 -16.35
C GLN A 370 -5.05 -11.34 -15.00
N MET A 371 -5.41 -12.09 -13.98
CA MET A 371 -5.79 -11.55 -12.67
C MET A 371 -4.62 -10.89 -11.95
N GLY A 372 -3.41 -11.43 -12.07
CA GLY A 372 -2.19 -10.83 -11.54
C GLY A 372 -1.87 -9.50 -12.22
N THR A 373 -1.97 -9.47 -13.55
CA THR A 373 -1.77 -8.24 -14.34
C THR A 373 -2.80 -7.17 -13.96
N ALA A 374 -4.09 -7.51 -13.86
CA ALA A 374 -5.14 -6.56 -13.48
C ALA A 374 -4.96 -6.02 -12.05
N THR A 375 -4.61 -6.90 -11.10
CA THR A 375 -4.30 -6.51 -9.71
C THR A 375 -3.06 -5.62 -9.66
N GLY A 376 -2.03 -5.95 -10.45
CA GLY A 376 -0.82 -5.15 -10.62
C GLY A 376 -1.14 -3.74 -11.14
N ILE A 377 -1.99 -3.60 -12.17
CA ILE A 377 -2.42 -2.31 -12.71
C ILE A 377 -3.06 -1.43 -11.63
N VAL A 378 -4.00 -1.96 -10.86
CA VAL A 378 -4.69 -1.21 -9.79
C VAL A 378 -3.73 -0.75 -8.71
N ASN A 379 -2.82 -1.62 -8.25
CA ASN A 379 -1.82 -1.25 -7.24
C ASN A 379 -0.80 -0.25 -7.79
N PHE A 380 -0.32 -0.46 -9.02
CA PHE A 380 0.61 0.44 -9.69
C PHE A 380 0.03 1.84 -9.86
N THR A 381 -1.19 1.94 -10.42
CA THR A 381 -1.85 3.23 -10.64
C THR A 381 -2.14 3.96 -9.33
N ARG A 382 -2.48 3.24 -8.26
CA ARG A 382 -2.66 3.81 -6.92
C ARG A 382 -1.35 4.36 -6.35
N GLN A 383 -0.26 3.59 -6.42
CA GLN A 383 1.05 4.02 -5.91
C GLN A 383 1.62 5.18 -6.73
N LEU A 384 1.55 5.09 -8.06
CA LEU A 384 1.97 6.17 -8.95
C LEU A 384 1.14 7.43 -8.73
N GLY A 385 -0.19 7.28 -8.59
CA GLY A 385 -1.08 8.37 -8.19
C GLY A 385 -0.66 9.00 -6.87
N GLY A 386 -0.27 8.16 -5.89
CA GLY A 386 0.27 8.63 -4.62
C GLY A 386 1.50 9.52 -4.77
N ALA A 387 2.49 9.10 -5.54
CA ALA A 387 3.68 9.89 -5.82
C ALA A 387 3.35 11.23 -6.50
N VAL A 388 2.47 11.20 -7.52
CA VAL A 388 1.99 12.41 -8.19
C VAL A 388 1.26 13.34 -7.21
N GLY A 389 0.38 12.78 -6.38
CA GLY A 389 -0.40 13.55 -5.40
C GLY A 389 0.47 14.24 -4.36
N VAL A 390 1.46 13.54 -3.82
CA VAL A 390 2.44 14.11 -2.88
C VAL A 390 3.25 15.22 -3.53
N ALA A 391 3.72 15.03 -4.77
CA ALA A 391 4.47 16.03 -5.50
C ALA A 391 3.65 17.31 -5.76
N ILE A 392 2.39 17.17 -6.18
CA ILE A 392 1.48 18.30 -6.36
C ILE A 392 1.25 19.01 -5.01
N ALA A 393 0.96 18.26 -3.96
CA ALA A 393 0.71 18.81 -2.63
C ALA A 393 1.94 19.54 -2.08
N ALA A 394 3.14 18.99 -2.26
CA ALA A 394 4.41 19.60 -1.88
C ALA A 394 4.64 20.93 -2.63
N SER A 395 4.42 20.93 -3.96
CA SER A 395 4.56 22.14 -4.78
C SER A 395 3.59 23.24 -4.37
N VAL A 396 2.30 22.88 -4.18
CA VAL A 396 1.27 23.81 -3.71
C VAL A 396 1.61 24.36 -2.34
N MET A 397 2.02 23.49 -1.41
CA MET A 397 2.42 23.89 -0.07
C MET A 397 3.60 24.86 -0.09
N LEU A 398 4.68 24.52 -0.81
CA LEU A 398 5.89 25.31 -0.85
C LEU A 398 5.65 26.70 -1.46
N THR A 399 4.91 26.76 -2.57
CA THR A 399 4.51 28.03 -3.22
C THR A 399 3.69 28.91 -2.28
N SER A 400 2.67 28.33 -1.65
CA SER A 400 1.80 29.05 -0.71
C SER A 400 2.57 29.51 0.54
N LEU A 401 3.43 28.65 1.09
CA LEU A 401 4.25 28.97 2.26
C LEU A 401 5.23 30.11 1.97
N THR A 402 5.94 30.06 0.83
CA THR A 402 6.86 31.11 0.41
C THR A 402 6.15 32.46 0.31
N HIS A 403 4.97 32.52 -0.32
CA HIS A 403 4.20 33.74 -0.45
C HIS A 403 3.76 34.29 0.92
N ARG A 404 3.22 33.44 1.79
CA ARG A 404 2.75 33.82 3.13
C ARG A 404 3.87 34.25 4.07
N LEU A 405 5.05 33.61 3.98
CA LEU A 405 6.21 34.03 4.75
C LEU A 405 6.76 35.38 4.26
N ALA A 406 6.77 35.64 2.95
CA ALA A 406 7.15 36.93 2.38
C ALA A 406 6.18 38.05 2.81
N GLU A 407 4.88 37.78 2.93
CA GLU A 407 3.89 38.70 3.47
C GLU A 407 4.08 38.96 4.97
N ALA A 408 4.36 37.90 5.75
CA ALA A 408 4.53 37.98 7.19
C ALA A 408 5.84 38.68 7.61
N PHE A 409 6.89 38.58 6.77
CA PHE A 409 8.22 39.14 7.04
C PHE A 409 8.74 39.94 5.83
N PRO A 410 8.20 41.14 5.56
CA PRO A 410 8.61 41.97 4.43
C PRO A 410 10.11 42.30 4.51
N GLY A 411 10.86 42.01 3.44
CA GLY A 411 12.31 42.28 3.36
C GLY A 411 13.23 41.20 3.94
N ALA A 412 12.70 40.13 4.53
CA ALA A 412 13.50 38.98 4.92
C ALA A 412 13.58 37.98 3.74
N ASN A 413 14.79 37.60 3.37
CA ASN A 413 14.99 36.56 2.35
C ASN A 413 14.83 35.18 3.02
N ILE A 414 13.58 34.78 3.26
CA ILE A 414 13.25 33.52 3.94
C ILE A 414 13.08 32.42 2.91
N ASN A 415 13.92 31.42 2.97
CA ASN A 415 13.81 30.23 2.12
C ASN A 415 12.83 29.22 2.78
N ALA A 416 11.60 29.09 2.25
CA ALA A 416 10.58 28.20 2.79
C ALA A 416 11.03 26.73 2.82
N SER A 417 11.94 26.29 1.91
CA SER A 417 12.44 24.93 1.87
C SER A 417 13.32 24.58 3.08
N GLU A 418 13.98 25.58 3.67
CA GLU A 418 14.79 25.38 4.88
C GLU A 418 13.93 24.95 6.08
N PHE A 419 12.69 25.44 6.18
CA PHE A 419 11.77 25.05 7.26
C PHE A 419 11.25 23.61 7.13
N LEU A 420 11.38 23.00 5.96
CA LEU A 420 10.94 21.62 5.70
C LEU A 420 12.08 20.61 5.87
N SER A 421 13.33 21.08 6.04
CA SER A 421 14.46 20.17 6.21
C SER A 421 14.56 19.68 7.66
N PRO A 422 14.92 18.40 7.90
CA PRO A 422 15.13 17.87 9.25
C PRO A 422 16.20 18.62 10.04
N ALA A 423 17.15 19.27 9.36
CA ALA A 423 18.21 20.07 9.97
C ALA A 423 17.70 21.37 10.61
N SER A 424 16.57 21.90 10.14
CA SER A 424 16.00 23.15 10.65
C SER A 424 15.04 22.95 11.83
N SER A 425 14.66 21.71 12.15
CA SER A 425 13.83 21.40 13.34
C SER A 425 14.49 21.81 14.66
N GLY A 426 15.79 22.17 14.65
CA GLY A 426 16.53 22.76 15.76
C GLY A 426 16.70 24.28 15.72
N GLN A 427 16.38 24.97 14.61
CA GLN A 427 16.43 26.43 14.55
C GLN A 427 15.27 27.02 15.35
N LYS A 428 15.58 27.60 16.49
CA LYS A 428 14.60 28.31 17.34
C LYS A 428 14.13 29.56 16.60
N VAL A 429 12.97 29.46 15.95
CA VAL A 429 12.25 30.67 15.49
C VAL A 429 12.05 31.58 16.69
N PRO A 430 12.40 32.88 16.61
CA PRO A 430 12.17 33.82 17.71
C PRO A 430 10.72 33.75 18.18
N PRO A 431 10.43 33.77 19.50
CA PRO A 431 9.07 33.65 20.02
C PRO A 431 8.06 34.60 19.38
N ALA A 432 8.50 35.81 19.02
CA ALA A 432 7.69 36.81 18.34
C ALA A 432 7.31 36.45 16.88
N ALA A 433 8.08 35.56 16.24
CA ALA A 433 7.83 35.11 14.86
C ALA A 433 7.09 33.75 14.80
N GLN A 434 7.04 33.01 15.90
CA GLN A 434 6.43 31.65 15.91
C GLN A 434 4.97 31.67 15.50
N GLU A 435 4.19 32.65 15.95
CA GLU A 435 2.76 32.73 15.64
C GLU A 435 2.55 33.04 14.16
N ALA A 436 3.31 33.96 13.59
CA ALA A 436 3.26 34.28 12.15
C ALA A 436 3.65 33.05 11.29
N VAL A 437 4.68 32.31 11.70
CA VAL A 437 5.09 31.08 11.01
C VAL A 437 3.98 30.02 11.10
N ARG A 438 3.36 29.82 12.28
CA ARG A 438 2.24 28.88 12.45
C ARG A 438 1.07 29.22 11.54
N HIS A 439 0.69 30.50 11.44
CA HIS A 439 -0.37 30.95 10.53
C HIS A 439 0.01 30.75 9.06
N ALA A 440 1.27 31.02 8.68
CA ALA A 440 1.75 30.79 7.32
C ALA A 440 1.67 29.30 6.95
N PHE A 441 2.10 28.39 7.84
CA PHE A 441 1.97 26.95 7.66
C PHE A 441 0.52 26.49 7.62
N SER A 442 -0.34 26.98 8.51
CA SER A 442 -1.77 26.66 8.50
C SER A 442 -2.41 27.00 7.15
N GLY A 443 -2.15 28.20 6.64
CA GLY A 443 -2.69 28.61 5.35
C GLY A 443 -2.08 27.88 4.15
N ALA A 444 -0.81 27.47 4.21
CA ALA A 444 -0.18 26.66 3.17
C ALA A 444 -0.75 25.24 3.15
N LEU A 445 -0.94 24.63 4.31
CA LEU A 445 -1.52 23.29 4.45
C LEU A 445 -3.02 23.26 4.14
N HIS A 446 -3.75 24.36 4.38
CA HIS A 446 -5.11 24.52 3.89
C HIS A 446 -5.19 24.30 2.36
N GLN A 447 -4.26 24.87 1.56
CA GLN A 447 -4.23 24.68 0.11
C GLN A 447 -3.96 23.21 -0.27
N VAL A 448 -3.15 22.50 0.50
CA VAL A 448 -2.92 21.05 0.33
C VAL A 448 -4.21 20.26 0.55
N PHE A 449 -4.95 20.58 1.62
CA PHE A 449 -6.22 19.88 1.90
C PHE A 449 -7.31 20.23 0.88
N VAL A 450 -7.34 21.48 0.38
CA VAL A 450 -8.20 21.87 -0.75
C VAL A 450 -7.84 21.04 -2.00
N THR A 451 -6.56 20.88 -2.30
CA THR A 451 -6.12 20.05 -3.43
C THR A 451 -6.59 18.61 -3.26
N ALA A 452 -6.44 18.02 -2.06
CA ALA A 452 -6.93 16.68 -1.76
C ALA A 452 -8.46 16.57 -1.90
N ALA A 453 -9.21 17.58 -1.46
CA ALA A 453 -10.68 17.62 -1.60
C ALA A 453 -11.10 17.71 -3.08
N VAL A 454 -10.40 18.51 -3.90
CA VAL A 454 -10.64 18.61 -5.35
C VAL A 454 -10.39 17.26 -6.02
N MET A 455 -9.28 16.56 -5.68
CA MET A 455 -9.00 15.23 -6.22
C MET A 455 -10.06 14.21 -5.79
N GLY A 456 -10.55 14.27 -4.56
CA GLY A 456 -11.67 13.47 -4.08
C GLY A 456 -12.98 13.75 -4.83
N ALA A 457 -13.28 15.03 -5.11
CA ALA A 457 -14.45 15.43 -5.90
C ALA A 457 -14.36 14.94 -7.36
N LEU A 458 -13.18 15.05 -7.99
CA LEU A 458 -12.92 14.46 -9.30
C LEU A 458 -13.11 12.93 -9.27
N GLY A 459 -12.69 12.27 -8.18
CA GLY A 459 -12.95 10.84 -7.97
C GLY A 459 -14.45 10.53 -7.98
N LEU A 460 -15.27 11.34 -7.31
CA LEU A 460 -16.73 11.17 -7.32
C LEU A 460 -17.31 11.33 -8.74
N LEU A 461 -16.84 12.28 -9.52
CA LEU A 461 -17.25 12.43 -10.92
C LEU A 461 -16.84 11.22 -11.77
N CYS A 462 -15.61 10.71 -11.56
CA CYS A 462 -15.11 9.54 -12.27
C CYS A 462 -15.84 8.24 -11.90
N VAL A 463 -16.64 8.20 -10.84
CA VAL A 463 -17.53 7.05 -10.54
C VAL A 463 -18.45 6.72 -11.72
N LEU A 464 -18.81 7.70 -12.53
CA LEU A 464 -19.63 7.50 -13.73
C LEU A 464 -18.98 6.54 -14.75
N LEU A 465 -17.65 6.42 -14.73
CA LEU A 465 -16.90 5.48 -15.56
C LEU A 465 -17.07 4.02 -15.12
N MET A 466 -17.41 3.78 -13.83
CA MET A 466 -17.61 2.42 -13.31
C MET A 466 -18.88 1.81 -13.91
N PRO A 467 -18.83 0.61 -14.48
CA PRO A 467 -19.99 -0.04 -15.05
C PRO A 467 -21.07 -0.29 -14.00
N ARG A 468 -22.33 -0.28 -14.45
CA ARG A 468 -23.49 -0.66 -13.62
C ARG A 468 -23.58 -2.17 -13.62
N GLY A 469 -23.74 -2.79 -12.46
CA GLY A 469 -23.94 -4.22 -12.35
C GLY A 469 -23.56 -4.76 -10.98
N LYS A 470 -24.14 -5.89 -10.65
CA LYS A 470 -23.73 -6.71 -9.50
C LYS A 470 -22.48 -7.52 -9.89
N PRO A 471 -21.71 -8.00 -8.92
CA PRO A 471 -20.47 -8.75 -9.19
C PRO A 471 -20.60 -9.94 -10.16
N GLY A 472 -21.72 -10.65 -10.17
CA GLY A 472 -21.99 -11.75 -11.11
C GLY A 472 -22.06 -11.32 -12.57
N ALA A 473 -22.72 -10.19 -12.86
CA ALA A 473 -22.90 -9.71 -14.23
C ALA A 473 -21.57 -9.35 -14.94
N LEU A 474 -20.59 -8.83 -14.21
CA LEU A 474 -19.27 -8.51 -14.79
C LEU A 474 -18.46 -9.77 -15.13
N ARG A 475 -18.68 -10.86 -14.40
CA ARG A 475 -18.05 -12.15 -14.67
C ARG A 475 -18.63 -12.80 -15.92
N ASP A 476 -19.93 -12.73 -16.10
CA ASP A 476 -20.62 -13.28 -17.27
C ASP A 476 -20.22 -12.54 -18.57
N GLU A 477 -20.05 -11.22 -18.50
CA GLU A 477 -19.53 -10.41 -19.60
C GLU A 477 -18.06 -10.73 -19.94
N ALA A 478 -17.22 -11.01 -18.93
CA ALA A 478 -15.81 -11.31 -19.09
C ALA A 478 -15.55 -12.72 -19.64
N HIS A 479 -16.44 -13.67 -19.35
CA HIS A 479 -16.28 -15.08 -19.70
C HIS A 479 -17.13 -15.50 -20.90
N GLY A 480 -17.73 -14.55 -21.63
CA GLY A 480 -18.61 -14.76 -22.77
C GLY A 480 -18.56 -16.17 -23.34
N HIS A 481 -19.48 -17.06 -22.91
CA HIS A 481 -19.73 -18.41 -23.42
C HIS A 481 -18.59 -19.47 -23.32
N GLU A 482 -17.60 -19.32 -22.43
CA GLU A 482 -16.92 -20.52 -21.96
C GLU A 482 -17.87 -21.25 -20.99
N PRO A 483 -18.21 -22.54 -21.24
CA PRO A 483 -19.01 -23.32 -20.29
C PRO A 483 -18.27 -23.28 -18.95
N ALA A 484 -19.02 -23.04 -17.88
CA ALA A 484 -18.51 -23.14 -16.53
C ALA A 484 -17.73 -24.45 -16.45
N ILE A 485 -16.41 -24.37 -16.41
CA ILE A 485 -15.62 -25.44 -15.83
C ILE A 485 -16.09 -25.40 -14.39
N ASP A 486 -17.00 -26.30 -14.06
CA ASP A 486 -17.40 -26.55 -12.68
C ASP A 486 -16.10 -26.54 -11.91
N ALA A 487 -15.98 -25.54 -11.05
CA ALA A 487 -14.83 -25.44 -10.19
C ALA A 487 -14.72 -26.81 -9.54
N VAL A 488 -13.65 -27.52 -9.87
CA VAL A 488 -13.17 -28.59 -9.03
C VAL A 488 -12.87 -27.87 -7.73
N ALA A 489 -13.90 -27.77 -6.91
CA ALA A 489 -13.73 -27.46 -5.51
C ALA A 489 -12.79 -28.57 -5.01
N PRO A 490 -11.54 -28.29 -4.66
CA PRO A 490 -10.83 -29.20 -3.80
C PRO A 490 -11.69 -29.22 -2.55
N ASP A 491 -12.13 -30.42 -2.18
CA ASP A 491 -13.04 -30.71 -1.09
C ASP A 491 -12.87 -29.74 0.08
N ALA A 492 -13.64 -28.66 0.09
CA ALA A 492 -13.76 -27.77 1.23
C ALA A 492 -14.40 -28.51 2.43
N GLU A 493 -14.95 -29.70 2.19
CA GLU A 493 -15.38 -30.63 3.23
C GLU A 493 -14.24 -31.10 4.12
N VAL A 494 -12.99 -31.13 3.66
CA VAL A 494 -11.85 -31.56 4.48
C VAL A 494 -11.51 -30.52 5.57
N PHE A 495 -11.76 -29.23 5.33
CA PHE A 495 -11.53 -28.20 6.36
C PHE A 495 -12.69 -28.05 7.33
N VAL A 496 -13.94 -28.28 6.88
CA VAL A 496 -15.12 -28.27 7.77
C VAL A 496 -15.19 -29.57 8.57
N ALA A 497 -14.75 -30.70 8.02
CA ALA A 497 -14.64 -31.96 8.76
C ALA A 497 -13.57 -31.89 9.87
N ALA A 498 -12.45 -31.23 9.64
CA ALA A 498 -11.41 -31.06 10.67
C ALA A 498 -11.86 -30.15 11.83
N GLU A 499 -12.69 -29.13 11.57
CA GLU A 499 -13.29 -28.31 12.65
C GLU A 499 -14.38 -29.08 13.40
N SER A 500 -15.20 -29.89 12.69
CA SER A 500 -16.25 -30.69 13.35
C SER A 500 -15.68 -31.87 14.15
N GLU A 501 -14.58 -32.47 13.73
CA GLU A 501 -13.86 -33.50 14.50
C GLU A 501 -13.12 -32.91 15.71
N ALA A 502 -12.63 -31.67 15.62
CA ALA A 502 -12.03 -30.97 16.76
C ALA A 502 -13.08 -30.58 17.82
N GLU A 503 -14.27 -30.12 17.40
CA GLU A 503 -15.39 -29.83 18.33
C GLU A 503 -16.05 -31.11 18.90
N ALA A 504 -16.09 -32.21 18.13
CA ALA A 504 -16.58 -33.50 18.64
C ALA A 504 -15.60 -34.15 19.63
N GLY A 505 -14.28 -33.98 19.45
CA GLY A 505 -13.27 -34.49 20.35
C GLY A 505 -13.22 -33.78 21.71
N GLU A 506 -13.62 -32.53 21.80
CA GLU A 506 -13.74 -31.79 23.06
C GLU A 506 -15.03 -32.13 23.85
N SER A 507 -16.06 -32.64 23.17
CA SER A 507 -17.33 -33.05 23.80
C SER A 507 -17.27 -34.44 24.44
N GLU A 508 -16.39 -35.35 24.00
CA GLU A 508 -16.23 -36.69 24.57
C GLU A 508 -15.23 -36.77 25.74
N ALA A 509 -14.47 -35.72 26.02
CA ALA A 509 -13.51 -35.68 27.13
C ALA A 509 -14.12 -35.28 28.49
N GLY A 510 -15.43 -35.08 28.57
CA GLY A 510 -16.15 -34.46 29.72
C GLY A 510 -16.87 -35.40 30.66
N GLU A 511 -16.95 -36.74 30.49
CA GLU A 511 -17.67 -37.63 31.40
C GLU A 511 -16.92 -38.94 31.65
N TYR A 512 -15.99 -38.93 32.63
CA TYR A 512 -15.48 -40.15 33.26
C TYR A 512 -15.64 -40.07 34.75
N GLU A 513 -16.75 -40.61 35.27
CA GLU A 513 -16.94 -40.92 36.70
C GLU A 513 -16.22 -42.24 37.05
N PRO A 514 -15.52 -42.34 38.18
CA PRO A 514 -14.88 -43.59 38.62
C PRO A 514 -15.87 -44.44 39.43
N GLY A 515 -16.44 -45.45 38.80
CA GLY A 515 -17.23 -46.49 39.45
C GLY A 515 -16.35 -47.58 40.06
N LYS A 516 -16.63 -47.86 41.32
CA LYS A 516 -16.08 -48.96 42.18
C LYS A 516 -16.48 -50.34 41.62
N GLY A 517 -15.54 -51.33 41.60
CA GLY A 517 -15.85 -52.70 41.31
C GLY A 517 -14.66 -53.64 41.57
N GLU A 518 -14.88 -54.60 42.41
CA GLU A 518 -14.04 -55.55 43.14
C GLU A 518 -13.13 -56.50 42.27
N PRO A 519 -12.18 -57.20 42.91
CA PRO A 519 -11.16 -58.05 42.24
C PRO A 519 -11.63 -59.48 42.02
N GLY A 520 -11.47 -60.01 40.84
CA GLY A 520 -11.72 -61.40 40.47
C GLY A 520 -10.56 -62.06 39.74
N GLU A 521 -10.03 -63.04 40.38
CA GLU A 521 -9.20 -64.18 40.07
C GLU A 521 -8.49 -64.38 38.72
N VAL A 522 -7.25 -64.74 38.89
CA VAL A 522 -6.26 -65.26 37.93
C VAL A 522 -6.56 -66.68 37.51
N GLU A 523 -6.48 -67.01 36.27
CA GLU A 523 -6.09 -68.37 35.82
C GLU A 523 -5.28 -68.29 34.49
N PRO A 524 -4.19 -69.05 34.36
CA PRO A 524 -3.33 -69.05 33.19
C PRO A 524 -3.58 -70.22 32.26
N ALA A 525 -3.57 -70.02 30.96
CA ALA A 525 -3.51 -71.10 29.98
C ALA A 525 -2.66 -70.75 28.75
N ARG A 526 -1.48 -71.30 28.72
CA ARG A 526 -0.83 -72.16 27.72
C ARG A 526 -0.91 -71.77 26.24
N ALA A 527 0.24 -71.48 25.76
CA ALA A 527 0.92 -71.90 24.53
C ALA A 527 0.11 -72.66 23.42
N GLY A 528 0.32 -72.19 22.20
CA GLY A 528 0.06 -72.78 20.93
C GLY A 528 0.53 -71.85 19.82
#